data_6c9014444c066a6669048a0e7050ffe7
#
_entry.id   6c9014444c066a6669048a0e7050ffe7
#
_cell.length_a   1.000
_cell.length_b   1.000
_cell.length_c   1.000
_cell.angle_alpha   90.00
_cell.angle_beta   90.00
_cell.angle_gamma   90.00
#
_symmetry.space_group_name_H-M   'P 1'
#
loop_
_entity.id
_entity.type
_entity.pdbx_description
1 polymer ?
#
loop_
_entity_poly.entity_id
_entity_poly.type
_entity_poly.pdbx_seq_one_letter_code
_entity_poly.pdbx_strand_id
1 'polypeptide(L)'
;MRPNLIAYLRQYGNKSFEELPFSEVDSLILTEMSYFKFDGLVPGFRHGMAVRRPVTLKELQTHPDMEKMFSDEVFGKRYRELFELVCAGRRFGRTRVNYFVNYVDKAKEMQFSAVTFFLENRVRYIAYRGTDETLIGWKENFNMAYMESVPAQRAALSYFRKVAGMSRGPLMIGGHSKGGNLAVYVAACCEPAYQKWILTVYSFDGPGFSREFYV
;
A
#
# COMPACT_ATOMS: atom_id res chain seq x y z
N MET A 1 22.02 18.31 -2.48
CA MET A 1 20.56 18.06 -2.52
C MET A 1 20.25 17.05 -1.44
N ARG A 2 19.26 17.30 -0.57
CA ARG A 2 18.90 16.29 0.45
C ARG A 2 18.37 15.03 -0.25
N PRO A 3 18.80 13.81 0.13
CA PRO A 3 18.29 12.58 -0.46
C PRO A 3 16.77 12.48 -0.21
N ASN A 4 16.02 12.19 -1.27
CA ASN A 4 14.57 11.98 -1.21
C ASN A 4 14.17 10.97 -2.30
N LEU A 5 12.90 10.55 -2.34
CA LEU A 5 12.39 9.55 -3.28
C LEU A 5 12.57 9.97 -4.75
N ILE A 6 12.41 11.26 -5.05
CA ILE A 6 12.59 11.81 -6.39
C ILE A 6 14.06 11.66 -6.84
N ALA A 7 15.01 12.02 -5.96
CA ALA A 7 16.44 11.86 -6.24
C ALA A 7 16.81 10.39 -6.44
N TYR A 8 16.27 9.50 -5.62
CA TYR A 8 16.46 8.05 -5.76
C TYR A 8 15.95 7.54 -7.13
N LEU A 9 14.74 7.90 -7.53
CA LEU A 9 14.18 7.48 -8.81
C LEU A 9 14.96 8.04 -10.01
N ARG A 10 15.43 9.28 -9.93
CA ARG A 10 16.29 9.86 -10.98
C ARG A 10 17.62 9.12 -11.13
N GLN A 11 18.18 8.65 -10.00
CA GLN A 11 19.47 7.95 -9.98
C GLN A 11 19.33 6.46 -10.32
N TYR A 12 18.31 5.79 -9.77
CA TYR A 12 18.18 4.32 -9.81
C TYR A 12 16.93 3.82 -10.54
N GLY A 13 16.02 4.68 -10.96
CA GLY A 13 14.76 4.30 -11.59
C GLY A 13 14.91 3.45 -12.86
N ASN A 14 16.06 3.50 -13.53
CA ASN A 14 16.37 2.66 -14.68
C ASN A 14 17.09 1.34 -14.35
N LYS A 15 17.41 1.09 -13.08
CA LYS A 15 17.95 -0.18 -12.62
C LYS A 15 16.81 -1.18 -12.36
N SER A 16 16.85 -2.35 -12.99
CA SER A 16 15.92 -3.42 -12.68
C SER A 16 16.14 -3.97 -11.26
N PHE A 17 15.20 -4.77 -10.75
CA PHE A 17 15.39 -5.45 -9.43
C PHE A 17 16.44 -6.56 -9.47
N GLU A 18 16.89 -6.99 -10.65
CA GLU A 18 18.04 -7.89 -10.82
C GLU A 18 19.37 -7.13 -10.70
N GLU A 19 19.44 -5.91 -11.27
CA GLU A 19 20.63 -5.05 -11.23
C GLU A 19 20.83 -4.38 -9.86
N LEU A 20 19.74 -4.05 -9.18
CA LEU A 20 19.70 -3.48 -7.84
C LEU A 20 18.52 -4.09 -7.08
N PRO A 21 18.76 -4.98 -6.11
CA PRO A 21 17.69 -5.64 -5.36
C PRO A 21 16.68 -4.67 -4.75
N PHE A 22 15.46 -5.16 -4.52
CA PHE A 22 14.41 -4.37 -3.88
C PHE A 22 14.85 -3.92 -2.48
N SER A 23 14.65 -2.65 -2.17
CA SER A 23 15.11 -2.00 -0.94
C SER A 23 13.96 -1.35 -0.16
N GLU A 24 14.26 -0.86 1.04
CA GLU A 24 13.34 -0.06 1.85
C GLU A 24 12.86 1.19 1.11
N VAL A 25 13.72 1.80 0.27
CA VAL A 25 13.34 2.99 -0.50
C VAL A 25 12.30 2.65 -1.57
N ASP A 26 12.42 1.48 -2.20
CA ASP A 26 11.41 0.99 -3.14
C ASP A 26 10.08 0.72 -2.44
N SER A 27 10.16 0.12 -1.27
CA SER A 27 8.98 -0.10 -0.42
C SER A 27 8.32 1.22 -0.03
N LEU A 28 9.10 2.23 0.34
CA LEU A 28 8.59 3.57 0.67
C LEU A 28 7.92 4.24 -0.55
N ILE A 29 8.47 4.07 -1.76
CA ILE A 29 7.84 4.55 -2.99
C ILE A 29 6.46 3.92 -3.18
N LEU A 30 6.34 2.60 -3.07
CA LEU A 30 5.05 1.91 -3.21
C LEU A 30 4.08 2.29 -2.10
N THR A 31 4.60 2.54 -0.90
CA THR A 31 3.82 3.02 0.25
C THR A 31 3.28 4.43 0.00
N GLU A 32 4.10 5.36 -0.50
CA GLU A 32 3.65 6.70 -0.89
C GLU A 32 2.59 6.66 -1.99
N MET A 33 2.74 5.75 -2.96
CA MET A 33 1.72 5.56 -3.99
C MET A 33 0.37 5.07 -3.43
N SER A 34 0.32 4.48 -2.23
CA SER A 34 -0.96 4.10 -1.61
C SER A 34 -1.84 5.30 -1.22
N TYR A 35 -1.28 6.51 -1.18
CA TYR A 35 -2.00 7.75 -0.94
C TYR A 35 -2.66 8.33 -2.19
N PHE A 36 -2.35 7.81 -3.38
CA PHE A 36 -3.00 8.26 -4.61
C PHE A 36 -4.49 7.90 -4.59
N LYS A 37 -5.32 8.77 -5.14
CA LYS A 37 -6.77 8.53 -5.25
C LYS A 37 -7.06 7.62 -6.45
N PHE A 38 -6.97 6.32 -6.25
CA PHE A 38 -7.19 5.31 -7.27
C PHE A 38 -8.67 4.97 -7.50
N ASP A 39 -9.59 5.71 -6.88
CA ASP A 39 -11.04 5.49 -6.99
C ASP A 39 -11.49 5.55 -8.45
N GLY A 40 -12.14 4.49 -8.92
CA GLY A 40 -12.59 4.35 -10.30
C GLY A 40 -11.49 3.98 -11.33
N LEU A 41 -10.21 4.13 -11.00
CA LEU A 41 -9.07 3.90 -11.88
C LEU A 41 -8.46 2.50 -11.69
N VAL A 42 -8.31 2.08 -10.45
CA VAL A 42 -7.79 0.75 -10.10
C VAL A 42 -8.94 -0.14 -9.62
N PRO A 43 -9.07 -1.37 -10.16
CA PRO A 43 -10.12 -2.28 -9.72
C PRO A 43 -9.98 -2.67 -8.25
N GLY A 44 -11.13 -2.72 -7.54
CA GLY A 44 -11.24 -3.31 -6.21
C GLY A 44 -11.59 -4.79 -6.24
N PHE A 45 -11.84 -5.38 -5.06
CA PHE A 45 -12.46 -6.69 -4.97
C PHE A 45 -13.91 -6.63 -5.46
N ARG A 46 -14.30 -7.54 -6.35
CA ARG A 46 -15.69 -7.69 -6.76
C ARG A 46 -16.40 -8.80 -5.99
N HIS A 47 -17.69 -8.59 -5.76
CA HIS A 47 -18.63 -9.67 -5.45
C HIS A 47 -19.02 -10.33 -6.79
N GLY A 48 -18.65 -11.61 -6.97
CA GLY A 48 -18.95 -12.39 -8.18
C GLY A 48 -17.74 -12.81 -9.03
N MET A 49 -17.95 -13.65 -10.04
CA MET A 49 -16.93 -14.44 -10.74
C MET A 49 -15.92 -13.69 -11.63
N ALA A 50 -16.00 -12.40 -11.80
CA ALA A 50 -15.07 -11.67 -12.67
C ALA A 50 -13.99 -10.93 -11.86
N VAL A 51 -12.84 -11.56 -11.66
CA VAL A 51 -11.62 -10.85 -11.24
C VAL A 51 -11.22 -9.92 -12.37
N ARG A 52 -11.27 -8.60 -12.15
CA ARG A 52 -10.74 -7.65 -13.12
C ARG A 52 -9.23 -7.81 -13.18
N ARG A 53 -8.67 -7.79 -14.40
CA ARG A 53 -7.21 -7.83 -14.55
C ARG A 53 -6.55 -6.64 -13.86
N PRO A 54 -5.35 -6.81 -13.33
CA PRO A 54 -4.56 -5.70 -12.83
C PRO A 54 -4.30 -4.65 -13.93
N VAL A 55 -4.33 -3.39 -13.58
CA VAL A 55 -4.02 -2.25 -14.46
C VAL A 55 -2.52 -2.00 -14.40
N THR A 56 -1.87 -1.75 -15.53
CA THR A 56 -0.46 -1.34 -15.57
C THR A 56 -0.33 0.14 -15.18
N LEU A 57 0.83 0.53 -14.65
CA LEU A 57 1.11 1.95 -14.37
C LEU A 57 1.04 2.79 -15.67
N LYS A 58 1.41 2.21 -16.81
CA LYS A 58 1.32 2.86 -18.12
C LYS A 58 -0.13 3.11 -18.56
N GLU A 59 -1.04 2.17 -18.28
CA GLU A 59 -2.48 2.37 -18.53
C GLU A 59 -3.03 3.48 -17.65
N LEU A 60 -2.61 3.56 -16.39
CA LEU A 60 -2.98 4.67 -15.49
C LEU A 60 -2.43 6.00 -16.00
N GLN A 61 -1.18 6.04 -16.49
CA GLN A 61 -0.54 7.26 -17.02
C GLN A 61 -1.27 7.83 -18.22
N THR A 62 -1.90 6.98 -19.03
CA THR A 62 -2.65 7.39 -20.22
C THR A 62 -4.15 7.49 -20.00
N HIS A 63 -4.62 7.26 -18.77
CA HIS A 63 -6.04 7.31 -18.45
C HIS A 63 -6.57 8.75 -18.49
N PRO A 64 -7.76 9.03 -19.09
CA PRO A 64 -8.31 10.38 -19.15
C PRO A 64 -8.46 11.06 -17.77
N ASP A 65 -8.75 10.27 -16.77
CA ASP A 65 -8.94 10.74 -15.39
C ASP A 65 -7.68 10.65 -14.51
N MET A 66 -6.49 10.49 -15.09
CA MET A 66 -5.23 10.34 -14.35
C MET A 66 -5.03 11.45 -13.32
N GLU A 67 -5.37 12.68 -13.68
CA GLU A 67 -5.21 13.86 -12.80
C GLU A 67 -5.96 13.73 -11.47
N LYS A 68 -7.05 12.96 -11.43
CA LYS A 68 -7.82 12.72 -10.21
C LYS A 68 -7.00 12.00 -9.14
N MET A 69 -5.98 11.21 -9.53
CA MET A 69 -5.09 10.53 -8.59
C MET A 69 -4.32 11.52 -7.70
N PHE A 70 -4.09 12.73 -8.19
CA PHE A 70 -3.24 13.75 -7.56
C PHE A 70 -4.03 14.95 -7.07
N SER A 71 -5.33 14.80 -6.83
CA SER A 71 -6.23 15.87 -6.38
C SER A 71 -6.08 16.22 -4.88
N ASP A 72 -4.97 15.82 -4.25
CA ASP A 72 -4.57 16.29 -2.93
C ASP A 72 -4.00 17.71 -3.04
N GLU A 73 -4.50 18.65 -2.21
CA GLU A 73 -4.12 20.04 -2.29
C GLU A 73 -2.68 20.31 -1.85
N VAL A 74 -2.17 19.50 -0.92
CA VAL A 74 -0.84 19.68 -0.32
C VAL A 74 0.21 18.89 -1.09
N PHE A 75 -0.06 17.61 -1.35
CA PHE A 75 0.92 16.67 -1.87
C PHE A 75 0.73 16.33 -3.36
N GLY A 76 -0.37 16.74 -3.98
CA GLY A 76 -0.73 16.32 -5.34
C GLY A 76 0.37 16.54 -6.38
N LYS A 77 1.03 17.70 -6.38
CA LYS A 77 2.14 17.99 -7.30
C LYS A 77 3.33 17.03 -7.11
N ARG A 78 3.66 16.71 -5.85
CA ARG A 78 4.75 15.81 -5.51
C ARG A 78 4.40 14.35 -5.86
N TYR A 79 3.17 13.94 -5.64
CA TYR A 79 2.67 12.63 -6.03
C TYR A 79 2.68 12.45 -7.54
N ARG A 80 2.32 13.48 -8.29
CA ARG A 80 2.41 13.46 -9.75
C ARG A 80 3.85 13.29 -10.22
N GLU A 81 4.81 14.09 -9.73
CA GLU A 81 6.23 13.95 -10.08
C GLU A 81 6.75 12.55 -9.72
N LEU A 82 6.40 12.03 -8.55
CA LEU A 82 6.75 10.66 -8.14
C LEU A 82 6.22 9.64 -9.15
N PHE A 83 4.96 9.72 -9.51
CA PHE A 83 4.31 8.79 -10.44
C PHE A 83 4.93 8.84 -11.84
N GLU A 84 5.20 10.03 -12.36
CA GLU A 84 5.84 10.21 -13.67
C GLU A 84 7.23 9.55 -13.72
N LEU A 85 8.03 9.72 -12.67
CA LEU A 85 9.36 9.08 -12.57
C LEU A 85 9.26 7.55 -12.40
N VAL A 86 8.29 7.08 -11.64
CA VAL A 86 8.02 5.64 -11.49
C VAL A 86 7.63 5.02 -12.84
N CYS A 87 6.80 5.69 -13.63
CA CYS A 87 6.37 5.22 -14.96
C CYS A 87 7.49 5.29 -16.01
N ALA A 88 8.36 6.29 -15.94
CA ALA A 88 9.45 6.49 -16.89
C ALA A 88 10.58 5.47 -16.72
N GLY A 89 10.77 4.94 -15.52
CA GLY A 89 11.89 4.05 -15.19
C GLY A 89 11.59 2.59 -15.48
N ARG A 90 12.64 1.80 -15.74
CA ARG A 90 12.54 0.32 -15.87
C ARG A 90 12.17 -0.36 -14.56
N ARG A 91 12.56 0.22 -13.42
CA ARG A 91 12.46 -0.39 -12.09
C ARG A 91 11.03 -0.77 -11.71
N PHE A 92 10.08 0.10 -12.03
CA PHE A 92 8.65 -0.12 -11.77
C PHE A 92 7.79 -0.20 -13.04
N GLY A 93 8.39 -0.01 -14.21
CA GLY A 93 7.65 0.19 -15.46
C GLY A 93 6.70 -0.94 -15.85
N ARG A 94 6.95 -2.17 -15.38
CA ARG A 94 6.06 -3.33 -15.59
C ARG A 94 5.18 -3.65 -14.39
N THR A 95 5.24 -2.86 -13.34
CA THR A 95 4.36 -3.01 -12.17
C THR A 95 2.90 -2.85 -12.57
N ARG A 96 2.06 -3.74 -12.05
CA ARG A 96 0.61 -3.69 -12.21
C ARG A 96 -0.03 -3.45 -10.86
N VAL A 97 -1.22 -2.88 -10.86
CA VAL A 97 -1.95 -2.46 -9.64
C VAL A 97 -3.35 -3.06 -9.65
N ASN A 98 -3.81 -3.55 -8.51
CA ASN A 98 -5.16 -4.09 -8.35
C ASN A 98 -5.62 -4.07 -6.89
N TYR A 99 -6.83 -4.50 -6.67
CA TYR A 99 -7.45 -4.71 -5.36
C TYR A 99 -7.48 -3.43 -4.51
N PHE A 100 -7.61 -2.25 -5.16
CA PHE A 100 -7.73 -1.01 -4.43
C PHE A 100 -9.00 -1.00 -3.59
N VAL A 101 -8.87 -0.62 -2.34
CA VAL A 101 -9.97 -0.36 -1.42
C VAL A 101 -9.74 0.96 -0.71
N ASN A 102 -10.80 1.73 -0.56
CA ASN A 102 -10.80 2.99 0.16
C ASN A 102 -12.20 3.21 0.73
N TYR A 103 -12.33 3.13 2.05
CA TYR A 103 -13.62 3.35 2.70
C TYR A 103 -13.46 3.92 4.10
N VAL A 104 -14.47 4.70 4.47
CA VAL A 104 -14.62 5.30 5.79
C VAL A 104 -15.96 4.86 6.36
N ASP A 105 -15.93 4.23 7.51
CA ASP A 105 -17.14 3.84 8.28
C ASP A 105 -17.23 4.72 9.53
N LYS A 106 -18.14 5.70 9.49
CA LYS A 106 -18.33 6.65 10.60
C LYS A 106 -18.86 5.97 11.87
N ALA A 107 -19.71 4.94 11.71
CA ALA A 107 -20.31 4.25 12.84
C ALA A 107 -19.28 3.39 13.60
N LYS A 108 -18.30 2.84 12.88
CA LYS A 108 -17.19 2.06 13.44
C LYS A 108 -15.94 2.86 13.71
N GLU A 109 -15.97 4.17 13.46
CA GLU A 109 -14.80 5.06 13.56
C GLU A 109 -13.58 4.50 12.81
N MET A 110 -13.82 3.97 11.60
CA MET A 110 -12.82 3.28 10.79
C MET A 110 -12.53 4.02 9.50
N GLN A 111 -11.25 4.21 9.22
CA GLN A 111 -10.75 4.64 7.91
C GLN A 111 -9.70 3.63 7.44
N PHE A 112 -9.98 2.97 6.31
CA PHE A 112 -9.11 1.95 5.76
C PHE A 112 -8.90 2.13 4.25
N SER A 113 -7.65 2.07 3.83
CA SER A 113 -7.30 2.02 2.41
C SER A 113 -6.09 1.13 2.20
N ALA A 114 -6.13 0.36 1.12
CA ALA A 114 -5.04 -0.51 0.71
C ALA A 114 -5.05 -0.74 -0.80
N VAL A 115 -3.90 -1.07 -1.34
CA VAL A 115 -3.71 -1.42 -2.74
C VAL A 115 -2.65 -2.51 -2.87
N THR A 116 -2.74 -3.35 -3.90
CA THR A 116 -1.74 -4.39 -4.18
C THR A 116 -1.01 -4.09 -5.48
N PHE A 117 0.32 -4.03 -5.41
CA PHE A 117 1.23 -3.93 -6.54
C PHE A 117 1.76 -5.32 -6.90
N PHE A 118 1.79 -5.63 -8.18
CA PHE A 118 2.33 -6.87 -8.73
C PHE A 118 3.66 -6.56 -9.41
N LEU A 119 4.76 -6.94 -8.77
CA LEU A 119 6.11 -6.74 -9.27
C LEU A 119 6.50 -7.79 -10.30
N GLU A 120 7.55 -7.53 -11.10
CA GLU A 120 7.96 -8.42 -12.21
C GLU A 120 8.32 -9.84 -11.76
N ASN A 121 8.97 -9.99 -10.62
CA ASN A 121 9.43 -11.26 -10.05
C ASN A 121 8.32 -12.08 -9.37
N ARG A 122 7.05 -11.85 -9.73
CA ARG A 122 5.85 -12.46 -9.14
C ARG A 122 5.63 -12.12 -7.66
N VAL A 123 6.40 -11.22 -7.10
CA VAL A 123 6.15 -10.71 -5.74
C VAL A 123 4.96 -9.76 -5.77
N ARG A 124 4.07 -9.91 -4.82
CA ARG A 124 2.98 -8.96 -4.57
C ARG A 124 3.35 -8.10 -3.39
N TYR A 125 3.25 -6.79 -3.56
CA TYR A 125 3.45 -5.84 -2.49
C TYR A 125 2.09 -5.26 -2.09
N ILE A 126 1.68 -5.46 -0.85
CA ILE A 126 0.47 -4.85 -0.29
C ILE A 126 0.89 -3.57 0.43
N ALA A 127 0.39 -2.44 -0.04
CA ALA A 127 0.57 -1.14 0.60
C ALA A 127 -0.68 -0.77 1.39
N TYR A 128 -0.53 -0.60 2.71
CA TYR A 128 -1.55 -0.06 3.60
C TYR A 128 -1.35 1.45 3.74
N ARG A 129 -2.38 2.23 3.41
CA ARG A 129 -2.34 3.68 3.57
C ARG A 129 -2.42 4.06 5.04
N GLY A 130 -1.67 5.07 5.42
CA GLY A 130 -1.78 5.71 6.74
C GLY A 130 -3.08 6.50 6.91
N THR A 131 -3.13 7.26 7.98
CA THR A 131 -4.25 8.16 8.27
C THR A 131 -4.32 9.25 7.20
N ASP A 132 -5.52 9.55 6.72
CA ASP A 132 -5.80 10.76 5.96
C ASP A 132 -6.10 11.94 6.91
N GLU A 133 -6.40 13.10 6.36
CA GLU A 133 -6.69 14.32 7.12
C GLU A 133 -8.05 14.30 7.84
N THR A 134 -8.78 13.17 7.82
CA THR A 134 -10.10 13.07 8.44
C THR A 134 -10.01 12.94 9.96
N LEU A 135 -10.95 13.57 10.68
CA LEU A 135 -11.09 13.42 12.14
C LEU A 135 -11.27 11.96 12.57
N ILE A 136 -11.91 11.14 11.72
CA ILE A 136 -12.12 9.71 11.98
C ILE A 136 -10.79 8.96 11.96
N GLY A 137 -9.93 9.25 10.99
CA GLY A 137 -8.60 8.65 10.92
C GLY A 137 -7.74 9.01 12.14
N TRP A 138 -7.80 10.27 12.59
CA TRP A 138 -7.10 10.72 13.78
C TRP A 138 -7.62 10.03 15.05
N LYS A 139 -8.94 9.91 15.20
CA LYS A 139 -9.56 9.23 16.35
C LYS A 139 -9.19 7.75 16.41
N GLU A 140 -9.16 7.07 15.26
CA GLU A 140 -8.72 5.68 15.18
C GLU A 140 -7.26 5.50 15.59
N ASN A 141 -6.37 6.46 15.22
CA ASN A 141 -4.98 6.45 15.69
C ASN A 141 -4.86 6.53 17.22
N PHE A 142 -5.67 7.36 17.86
CA PHE A 142 -5.71 7.40 19.33
C PHE A 142 -6.17 6.06 19.91
N ASN A 143 -7.17 5.44 19.32
CA ASN A 143 -7.68 4.15 19.76
C ASN A 143 -6.63 3.03 19.68
N MET A 144 -5.67 3.10 18.75
CA MET A 144 -4.57 2.13 18.64
C MET A 144 -3.69 2.06 19.90
N ALA A 145 -3.62 3.14 20.68
CA ALA A 145 -2.83 3.17 21.92
C ALA A 145 -3.51 2.43 23.10
N TYR A 146 -4.83 2.23 23.03
CA TYR A 146 -5.63 1.75 24.17
C TYR A 146 -6.45 0.50 23.89
N MET A 147 -6.69 0.17 22.62
CA MET A 147 -7.51 -0.99 22.23
C MET A 147 -6.61 -2.16 21.84
N GLU A 148 -7.03 -3.37 22.20
CA GLU A 148 -6.37 -4.62 21.77
C GLU A 148 -6.30 -4.73 20.24
N SER A 149 -7.38 -4.35 19.54
CA SER A 149 -7.36 -4.20 18.08
C SER A 149 -8.37 -3.16 17.61
N VAL A 150 -7.98 -2.34 16.64
CA VAL A 150 -8.88 -1.36 16.01
C VAL A 150 -9.55 -1.93 14.75
N PRO A 151 -10.69 -1.36 14.33
CA PRO A 151 -11.39 -1.83 13.11
C PRO A 151 -10.52 -1.88 11.85
N ALA A 152 -9.61 -0.93 11.64
CA ALA A 152 -8.71 -0.93 10.49
C ALA A 152 -7.72 -2.10 10.51
N GLN A 153 -7.24 -2.55 11.66
CA GLN A 153 -6.37 -3.72 11.76
C GLN A 153 -7.11 -5.00 11.31
N ARG A 154 -8.36 -5.17 11.75
CA ARG A 154 -9.20 -6.30 11.30
C ARG A 154 -9.51 -6.22 9.80
N ALA A 155 -9.74 -5.01 9.27
CA ALA A 155 -9.93 -4.79 7.84
C ALA A 155 -8.66 -5.12 7.04
N ALA A 156 -7.48 -4.73 7.54
CA ALA A 156 -6.19 -5.04 6.93
C ALA A 156 -5.93 -6.55 6.87
N LEU A 157 -6.21 -7.27 7.96
CA LEU A 157 -6.10 -8.74 8.00
C LEU A 157 -7.08 -9.41 7.02
N SER A 158 -8.31 -8.94 6.95
CA SER A 158 -9.30 -9.42 5.97
C SER A 158 -8.87 -9.17 4.53
N TYR A 159 -8.31 -7.99 4.24
CA TYR A 159 -7.75 -7.66 2.94
C TYR A 159 -6.60 -8.60 2.57
N PHE A 160 -5.65 -8.78 3.48
CA PHE A 160 -4.50 -9.69 3.29
C PHE A 160 -4.95 -11.11 2.97
N ARG A 161 -5.88 -11.67 3.75
CA ARG A 161 -6.43 -13.01 3.54
C ARG A 161 -7.02 -13.18 2.14
N LYS A 162 -7.75 -12.18 1.65
CA LYS A 162 -8.31 -12.19 0.28
C LYS A 162 -7.20 -12.21 -0.76
N VAL A 163 -6.20 -11.33 -0.65
CA VAL A 163 -5.08 -11.27 -1.61
C VAL A 163 -4.23 -12.56 -1.56
N ALA A 164 -3.91 -13.05 -0.36
CA ALA A 164 -3.14 -14.28 -0.18
C ALA A 164 -3.90 -15.51 -0.69
N GLY A 165 -5.21 -15.58 -0.47
CA GLY A 165 -6.06 -16.70 -0.91
C GLY A 165 -6.29 -16.76 -2.43
N MET A 166 -6.17 -15.64 -3.15
CA MET A 166 -6.38 -15.61 -4.62
C MET A 166 -5.24 -16.26 -5.40
N SER A 167 -4.03 -16.20 -4.92
CA SER A 167 -2.90 -16.89 -5.53
C SER A 167 -1.80 -17.16 -4.50
N ARG A 168 -1.21 -18.35 -4.57
CA ARG A 168 -0.05 -18.69 -3.76
C ARG A 168 1.18 -17.96 -4.28
N GLY A 169 2.09 -17.56 -3.39
CA GLY A 169 3.37 -16.97 -3.77
C GLY A 169 3.83 -15.85 -2.85
N PRO A 170 5.02 -15.32 -3.11
CA PRO A 170 5.68 -14.37 -2.22
C PRO A 170 4.91 -13.05 -2.09
N LEU A 171 4.88 -12.53 -0.87
CA LEU A 171 4.25 -11.28 -0.48
C LEU A 171 5.26 -10.41 0.26
N MET A 172 5.24 -9.14 -0.01
CA MET A 172 5.79 -8.10 0.85
C MET A 172 4.62 -7.22 1.30
N ILE A 173 4.66 -6.75 2.51
CA ILE A 173 3.62 -5.87 3.04
C ILE A 173 4.25 -4.66 3.69
N GLY A 174 3.65 -3.49 3.53
CA GLY A 174 4.20 -2.29 4.13
C GLY A 174 3.21 -1.14 4.21
N GLY A 175 3.61 -0.10 4.93
CA GLY A 175 2.84 1.12 5.09
C GLY A 175 3.59 2.16 5.90
N HIS A 176 3.12 3.40 5.81
CA HIS A 176 3.62 4.53 6.58
C HIS A 176 2.61 4.91 7.67
N SER A 177 3.08 5.37 8.82
CA SER A 177 2.26 5.77 9.95
C SER A 177 1.28 4.65 10.36
N LYS A 178 -0.01 4.90 10.47
CA LYS A 178 -1.03 3.86 10.72
C LYS A 178 -0.87 2.65 9.79
N GLY A 179 -0.56 2.87 8.50
CA GLY A 179 -0.33 1.79 7.53
C GLY A 179 0.83 0.86 7.92
N GLY A 180 1.88 1.40 8.53
CA GLY A 180 2.99 0.61 9.09
C GLY A 180 2.55 -0.28 10.25
N ASN A 181 1.74 0.23 11.16
CA ASN A 181 1.12 -0.57 12.22
C ASN A 181 0.24 -1.69 11.64
N LEU A 182 -0.60 -1.37 10.63
CA LEU A 182 -1.46 -2.37 9.97
C LEU A 182 -0.63 -3.50 9.35
N ALA A 183 0.51 -3.18 8.72
CA ALA A 183 1.39 -4.18 8.11
C ALA A 183 1.97 -5.13 9.17
N VAL A 184 2.46 -4.60 10.29
CA VAL A 184 2.98 -5.42 11.40
C VAL A 184 1.87 -6.26 12.03
N TYR A 185 0.69 -5.68 12.29
CA TYR A 185 -0.46 -6.40 12.82
C TYR A 185 -0.85 -7.61 11.94
N VAL A 186 -0.91 -7.40 10.63
CA VAL A 186 -1.23 -8.45 9.68
C VAL A 186 -0.21 -9.58 9.72
N ALA A 187 1.08 -9.26 9.74
CA ALA A 187 2.14 -10.27 9.78
C ALA A 187 2.11 -11.10 11.07
N ALA A 188 1.78 -10.46 12.20
CA ALA A 188 1.70 -11.14 13.48
C ALA A 188 0.44 -12.00 13.62
N CYS A 189 -0.70 -11.54 13.08
CA CYS A 189 -2.02 -12.14 13.33
C CYS A 189 -2.56 -12.99 12.18
N CYS A 190 -1.87 -13.06 11.02
CA CYS A 190 -2.33 -13.91 9.95
C CYS A 190 -2.03 -15.40 10.21
N GLU A 191 -2.79 -16.27 9.55
CA GLU A 191 -2.63 -17.71 9.68
C GLU A 191 -1.21 -18.17 9.25
N PRO A 192 -0.59 -19.13 9.95
CA PRO A 192 0.73 -19.67 9.59
C PRO A 192 0.83 -20.16 8.14
N ALA A 193 -0.29 -20.61 7.58
CA ALA A 193 -0.37 -21.04 6.18
C ALA A 193 -0.07 -19.90 5.18
N TYR A 194 -0.40 -18.64 5.54
CA TYR A 194 -0.10 -17.47 4.74
C TYR A 194 1.16 -16.73 5.19
N GLN A 195 1.46 -16.76 6.50
CA GLN A 195 2.61 -16.08 7.09
C GLN A 195 3.93 -16.48 6.43
N LYS A 196 4.08 -17.77 6.10
CA LYS A 196 5.26 -18.30 5.38
C LYS A 196 5.52 -17.71 3.99
N TRP A 197 4.54 -17.00 3.41
CA TRP A 197 4.71 -16.31 2.12
C TRP A 197 5.12 -14.86 2.28
N ILE A 198 5.08 -14.32 3.49
CA ILE A 198 5.54 -12.96 3.77
C ILE A 198 7.06 -12.95 3.79
N LEU A 199 7.66 -12.34 2.78
CA LEU A 199 9.11 -12.19 2.67
C LEU A 199 9.63 -11.12 3.61
N THR A 200 8.91 -9.99 3.68
CA THR A 200 9.34 -8.81 4.43
C THR A 200 8.14 -7.97 4.82
N VAL A 201 8.24 -7.33 5.98
CA VAL A 201 7.31 -6.33 6.48
C VAL A 201 8.04 -5.01 6.61
N TYR A 202 7.49 -3.95 6.00
CA TYR A 202 8.03 -2.60 6.09
C TYR A 202 7.08 -1.71 6.88
N SER A 203 7.54 -1.22 8.00
CA SER A 203 6.81 -0.27 8.84
C SER A 203 7.59 1.05 8.89
N PHE A 204 7.10 2.06 8.18
CA PHE A 204 7.68 3.38 8.18
C PHE A 204 6.95 4.26 9.17
N ASP A 205 7.64 4.58 10.27
CA ASP A 205 7.13 5.47 11.32
C ASP A 205 5.75 5.05 11.87
N GLY A 206 5.52 3.72 11.93
CA GLY A 206 4.27 3.15 12.43
C GLY A 206 4.18 3.25 13.96
N PRO A 207 3.00 3.59 14.54
CA PRO A 207 2.81 3.53 15.97
C PRO A 207 3.00 2.09 16.50
N GLY A 208 3.47 1.97 17.73
CA GLY A 208 3.62 0.68 18.42
C GLY A 208 2.29 0.03 18.76
N PHE A 209 2.36 -1.04 19.56
CA PHE A 209 1.22 -1.81 20.02
C PHE A 209 1.13 -1.74 21.56
N SER A 210 -0.05 -2.07 22.10
CA SER A 210 -0.21 -2.23 23.54
C SER A 210 0.62 -3.41 24.06
N ARG A 211 0.86 -3.47 25.37
CA ARG A 211 1.61 -4.58 25.97
C ARG A 211 0.94 -5.94 25.75
N GLU A 212 -0.38 -5.97 25.74
CA GLU A 212 -1.18 -7.16 25.53
C GLU A 212 -0.97 -7.79 24.14
N PHE A 213 -0.55 -7.00 23.17
CA PHE A 213 -0.25 -7.50 21.82
C PHE A 213 1.00 -8.40 21.79
N TYR A 214 1.92 -8.24 22.73
CA TYR A 214 3.20 -8.96 22.79
C TYR A 214 3.17 -10.20 23.70
N VAL A 215 2.07 -10.52 24.33
CA VAL A 215 1.87 -11.65 25.22
C VAL A 215 1.06 -12.74 24.54
#